data_51684f9147d88fd70aa091460d57fcb4
#
_entry.id   51684f9147d88fd70aa091460d57fcb4
#
_cell.length_a   1.000
_cell.length_b   1.000
_cell.length_c   1.000
_cell.angle_alpha   90.00
_cell.angle_beta   90.00
_cell.angle_gamma   90.00
#
_symmetry.space_group_name_H-M   'P 1'
#
loop_
_entity.id
_entity.type
_entity.pdbx_description
1 polymer ?
#
loop_
_entity_poly.entity_id
_entity_poly.type
_entity_poly.pdbx_seq_one_letter_code
_entity_poly.pdbx_strand_id
1 'polypeptide(L)'
;MKPYKLFILVLSMLMPLLCSCDGFIANHSIPEHSPGTPDKTTTNRFSDYDKFPLPYETALKVSSDGEQLILSKQQALEDYDALWEMLEDNYPYFETIKNELGLDWREVRDTYRTELISVCRGSSILQDNYINVINNCLNQFESIGHLYVIQPFLYQRMVDSFRSVVESSGENQNPDSKEGVDMLSRILSIIESQKVKTFYDYYKNLIPSHTPASTEGSTQLYPQEQSLYEEVRQTIIEATVGEDIPYIKITGFLWSSPECTPIAIKMIQDFFEANSEADDIIIDIQGNGGGNDVVWMDGIISHISCEPLIQYGMIGVKDGKFNRFMWDAEQPFPSEFQEIDSETWNKTFPDLNMEDFGHLKFYSYENTCTQHEDNICFQGQLWMLIDSSNYSASDAFASFCKATGFARLVGETTGGNGRGGQPYTFALPNSGLLVYFDPYFSLNPDGSCNAIAGTRPDIETKAGMTALETCLEAIG
;
A
#
# COMPACT_ATOMS: atom_id res chain seq x y z
N MET A 1 -8.01 -20.79 20.59
CA MET A 1 -7.84 -19.51 19.89
C MET A 1 -7.00 -19.78 18.65
N LYS A 2 -7.53 -19.64 17.47
CA LYS A 2 -6.84 -19.94 16.22
C LYS A 2 -6.04 -18.70 15.76
N PRO A 3 -4.88 -18.87 15.12
CA PRO A 3 -3.75 -17.93 15.06
C PRO A 3 -3.82 -16.84 13.99
N TYR A 4 -4.98 -16.57 13.41
CA TYR A 4 -5.14 -15.66 12.25
C TYR A 4 -4.88 -14.18 12.52
N LYS A 5 -4.75 -13.76 13.78
CA LYS A 5 -4.66 -12.34 14.14
C LYS A 5 -3.33 -11.66 13.79
N LEU A 6 -2.26 -12.40 13.59
CA LEU A 6 -0.93 -11.77 13.43
C LEU A 6 -0.47 -11.67 11.98
N PHE A 7 -0.91 -12.54 11.08
CA PHE A 7 -0.53 -12.47 9.67
C PHE A 7 -1.12 -11.24 8.98
N ILE A 8 -2.35 -10.84 9.37
CA ILE A 8 -3.02 -9.64 8.86
C ILE A 8 -2.48 -8.37 9.57
N LEU A 9 -2.01 -8.48 10.81
CA LEU A 9 -1.43 -7.37 11.59
C LEU A 9 -0.19 -6.75 10.95
N VAL A 10 0.46 -7.51 10.05
CA VAL A 10 1.68 -7.11 9.35
C VAL A 10 1.36 -6.46 8.01
N LEU A 11 0.11 -6.60 7.50
CA LEU A 11 -0.17 -6.42 6.09
C LEU A 11 -0.44 -5.00 5.58
N SER A 12 -0.47 -3.95 6.40
CA SER A 12 -1.01 -2.68 5.91
C SER A 12 -0.38 -1.40 6.43
N MET A 13 0.90 -1.40 6.74
CA MET A 13 1.54 -0.23 7.36
C MET A 13 2.19 0.75 6.38
N LEU A 14 1.57 1.17 5.28
CA LEU A 14 2.11 2.31 4.51
C LEU A 14 1.17 2.80 3.42
N MET A 15 0.42 3.80 3.65
CA MET A 15 0.10 4.94 2.81
C MET A 15 -1.05 5.75 3.40
N PRO A 16 -0.97 7.02 3.53
CA PRO A 16 -1.50 7.95 2.54
C PRO A 16 -0.75 9.29 2.51
N LEU A 17 -0.27 9.74 1.40
CA LEU A 17 0.09 11.16 1.17
C LEU A 17 0.41 11.48 -0.31
N LEU A 18 -0.21 10.76 -1.25
CA LEU A 18 -0.03 11.09 -2.68
C LEU A 18 -1.29 11.68 -3.35
N CYS A 19 -2.40 11.87 -2.64
CA CYS A 19 -3.61 12.48 -3.21
C CYS A 19 -3.73 13.98 -2.95
N SER A 20 -2.63 14.75 -3.00
CA SER A 20 -2.70 16.21 -3.09
C SER A 20 -1.60 16.78 -3.97
N CYS A 21 -1.64 16.43 -5.24
CA CYS A 21 -0.98 17.21 -6.27
C CYS A 21 -2.00 17.49 -7.37
N ASP A 22 -2.77 18.56 -7.17
CA ASP A 22 -3.53 19.17 -8.23
C ASP A 22 -2.61 19.56 -9.40
N GLY A 23 -2.96 19.04 -10.58
CA GLY A 23 -2.85 19.69 -11.85
C GLY A 23 -1.48 20.16 -12.32
N PHE A 24 -0.78 19.31 -13.08
CA PHE A 24 -0.05 19.78 -14.26
C PHE A 24 -0.13 18.68 -15.35
N ILE A 25 -1.21 18.71 -16.11
CA ILE A 25 -1.25 18.03 -17.41
C ILE A 25 -0.49 18.91 -18.39
N ALA A 26 0.77 18.60 -18.62
CA ALA A 26 1.52 19.14 -19.75
C ALA A 26 1.38 18.13 -20.91
N ASN A 27 0.53 18.47 -21.89
CA ASN A 27 0.50 17.83 -23.18
C ASN A 27 1.87 17.93 -23.85
N HIS A 28 2.64 16.85 -23.85
CA HIS A 28 3.77 16.69 -24.73
C HIS A 28 3.50 15.57 -25.74
N SER A 29 3.36 15.96 -26.99
CA SER A 29 3.33 15.07 -28.15
C SER A 29 4.64 14.27 -28.26
N ILE A 30 4.50 12.94 -28.32
CA ILE A 30 5.58 11.96 -28.46
C ILE A 30 6.21 12.09 -29.85
N PRO A 31 7.55 12.22 -29.99
CA PRO A 31 8.22 12.11 -31.29
C PRO A 31 8.37 10.63 -31.68
N GLU A 32 7.95 10.28 -32.90
CA GLU A 32 8.21 8.97 -33.50
C GLU A 32 9.70 8.75 -33.74
N HIS A 33 10.31 7.79 -33.07
CA HIS A 33 11.63 7.26 -33.39
C HIS A 33 11.66 5.73 -33.38
N SER A 34 12.27 5.17 -34.44
CA SER A 34 12.45 3.74 -34.67
C SER A 34 13.34 3.06 -33.63
N PRO A 35 13.06 1.80 -33.25
CA PRO A 35 13.78 1.11 -32.18
C PRO A 35 15.15 0.58 -32.65
N GLY A 36 16.17 0.89 -31.88
CA GLY A 36 17.48 0.24 -31.96
C GLY A 36 17.47 -1.12 -31.25
N THR A 37 18.09 -2.12 -31.87
CA THR A 37 18.22 -3.48 -31.35
C THR A 37 18.97 -3.53 -30.02
N PRO A 38 18.45 -4.20 -28.96
CA PRO A 38 19.15 -4.29 -27.68
C PRO A 38 20.34 -5.26 -27.73
N ASP A 39 21.44 -4.83 -27.11
CA ASP A 39 22.66 -5.62 -26.91
C ASP A 39 22.43 -6.72 -25.86
N LYS A 40 22.62 -8.00 -26.25
CA LYS A 40 22.35 -9.20 -25.44
C LYS A 40 23.55 -9.57 -24.56
N THR A 41 23.93 -8.72 -23.61
CA THR A 41 24.83 -9.14 -22.52
C THR A 41 24.21 -8.77 -21.17
N THR A 42 23.04 -9.33 -20.85
CA THR A 42 22.46 -9.25 -19.51
C THR A 42 23.08 -10.33 -18.63
N THR A 43 24.09 -9.97 -17.87
CA THR A 43 24.44 -10.69 -16.65
C THR A 43 23.28 -10.57 -15.68
N ASN A 44 22.77 -11.69 -15.17
CA ASN A 44 21.67 -11.76 -14.21
C ASN A 44 22.08 -11.01 -12.91
N ARG A 45 21.69 -9.73 -12.79
CA ARG A 45 22.15 -8.81 -11.73
C ARG A 45 21.45 -9.01 -10.40
N PHE A 46 20.37 -9.78 -10.39
CA PHE A 46 19.62 -10.16 -9.18
C PHE A 46 19.95 -11.55 -8.65
N SER A 47 21.03 -12.19 -9.16
CA SER A 47 21.53 -13.46 -8.58
C SER A 47 21.89 -13.35 -7.09
N ASP A 48 22.04 -12.11 -6.59
CA ASP A 48 22.41 -11.85 -5.20
C ASP A 48 21.19 -11.84 -4.25
N TYR A 49 19.96 -11.69 -4.78
CA TYR A 49 18.74 -11.88 -3.97
C TYR A 49 18.51 -13.34 -3.53
N ASP A 50 19.25 -14.29 -4.12
CA ASP A 50 19.28 -15.67 -3.64
C ASP A 50 20.08 -15.82 -2.32
N LYS A 51 20.72 -14.76 -1.83
CA LYS A 51 21.56 -14.76 -0.62
C LYS A 51 21.09 -13.69 0.35
N PHE A 52 20.65 -14.09 1.51
CA PHE A 52 20.34 -13.21 2.63
C PHE A 52 21.47 -13.24 3.67
N PRO A 53 21.97 -12.10 4.22
CA PRO A 53 21.65 -10.70 3.88
C PRO A 53 22.24 -10.24 2.54
N LEU A 54 21.57 -9.24 1.91
CA LEU A 54 21.97 -8.73 0.60
C LEU A 54 23.29 -7.94 0.66
N PRO A 55 24.23 -8.11 -0.29
CA PRO A 55 25.55 -7.49 -0.24
C PRO A 55 25.58 -6.04 -0.77
N TYR A 56 24.86 -5.11 -0.14
CA TYR A 56 24.89 -3.69 -0.51
C TYR A 56 26.03 -2.94 0.20
N GLU A 57 27.29 -3.27 -0.10
CA GLU A 57 28.44 -2.77 0.68
C GLU A 57 29.13 -1.50 0.13
N THR A 58 28.86 -1.09 -1.10
CA THR A 58 29.57 0.07 -1.68
C THR A 58 28.89 1.40 -1.39
N ALA A 59 29.60 2.28 -0.70
CA ALA A 59 29.10 3.64 -0.40
C ALA A 59 28.94 4.47 -1.68
N LEU A 60 27.85 5.27 -1.72
CA LEU A 60 27.64 6.27 -2.77
C LEU A 60 28.70 7.37 -2.70
N LYS A 61 29.07 7.94 -3.86
CA LYS A 61 29.98 9.07 -3.93
C LYS A 61 29.21 10.36 -3.74
N VAL A 62 29.74 11.24 -2.90
CA VAL A 62 29.26 12.61 -2.74
C VAL A 62 29.96 13.51 -3.75
N SER A 63 29.27 14.56 -4.25
CA SER A 63 29.88 15.55 -5.15
C SER A 63 31.06 16.26 -4.49
N SER A 64 31.91 16.90 -5.30
CA SER A 64 33.10 17.61 -4.81
C SER A 64 32.79 18.79 -3.87
N ASP A 65 31.56 19.31 -3.94
CA ASP A 65 31.03 20.36 -3.06
C ASP A 65 30.33 19.76 -1.80
N GLY A 66 30.20 18.44 -1.72
CA GLY A 66 29.57 17.75 -0.60
C GLY A 66 28.04 17.86 -0.56
N GLU A 67 27.43 18.47 -1.58
CA GLU A 67 26.01 18.83 -1.55
C GLU A 67 25.09 17.80 -2.24
N GLN A 68 25.62 16.93 -3.11
CA GLN A 68 24.79 15.96 -3.85
C GLN A 68 25.47 14.61 -4.02
N LEU A 69 24.68 13.55 -3.93
CA LEU A 69 25.12 12.21 -4.32
C LEU A 69 25.21 12.12 -5.86
N ILE A 70 26.24 11.46 -6.37
CA ILE A 70 26.50 11.31 -7.79
C ILE A 70 26.58 9.83 -8.14
N LEU A 71 25.81 9.43 -9.17
CA LEU A 71 25.98 8.15 -9.85
C LEU A 71 26.79 8.38 -11.14
N SER A 72 27.62 7.40 -11.51
CA SER A 72 28.10 7.36 -12.88
C SER A 72 26.90 7.06 -13.81
N LYS A 73 27.01 7.49 -15.07
CA LYS A 73 26.01 7.14 -16.09
C LYS A 73 25.81 5.63 -16.19
N GLN A 74 26.89 4.86 -16.06
CA GLN A 74 26.83 3.40 -16.08
C GLN A 74 26.01 2.86 -14.89
N GLN A 75 26.27 3.33 -13.67
CA GLN A 75 25.52 2.93 -12.48
C GLN A 75 24.03 3.26 -12.57
N ALA A 76 23.71 4.46 -13.08
CA ALA A 76 22.31 4.86 -13.25
C ALA A 76 21.57 3.99 -14.28
N LEU A 77 22.23 3.62 -15.39
CA LEU A 77 21.65 2.71 -16.38
C LEU A 77 21.56 1.27 -15.85
N GLU A 78 22.54 0.84 -15.05
CA GLU A 78 22.47 -0.47 -14.38
C GLU A 78 21.31 -0.56 -13.39
N ASP A 79 21.07 0.48 -12.62
CA ASP A 79 19.91 0.56 -11.73
C ASP A 79 18.60 0.54 -12.50
N TYR A 80 18.56 1.28 -13.61
CA TYR A 80 17.38 1.32 -14.47
C TYR A 80 17.08 -0.04 -15.10
N ASP A 81 18.08 -0.70 -15.63
CA ASP A 81 17.94 -2.04 -16.22
C ASP A 81 17.53 -3.06 -15.13
N ALA A 82 18.11 -2.94 -13.92
CA ALA A 82 17.77 -3.75 -12.75
C ALA A 82 16.32 -3.54 -12.27
N LEU A 83 15.82 -2.29 -12.28
CA LEU A 83 14.43 -1.96 -11.97
C LEU A 83 13.46 -2.77 -12.87
N TRP A 84 13.71 -2.73 -14.17
CA TRP A 84 12.81 -3.38 -15.12
C TRP A 84 12.93 -4.91 -15.10
N GLU A 85 14.12 -5.47 -14.90
CA GLU A 85 14.30 -6.91 -14.70
C GLU A 85 13.54 -7.38 -13.45
N MET A 86 13.61 -6.62 -12.35
CA MET A 86 12.85 -6.92 -11.12
C MET A 86 11.33 -6.87 -11.34
N LEU A 87 10.83 -5.81 -11.97
CA LEU A 87 9.39 -5.64 -12.19
C LEU A 87 8.86 -6.66 -13.22
N GLU A 88 9.60 -6.92 -14.30
CA GLU A 88 9.19 -7.92 -15.31
C GLU A 88 9.05 -9.31 -14.69
N ASP A 89 9.92 -9.67 -13.75
CA ASP A 89 9.94 -10.99 -13.12
C ASP A 89 8.89 -11.12 -11.99
N ASN A 90 8.55 -10.04 -11.29
CA ASN A 90 7.80 -10.09 -10.02
C ASN A 90 6.48 -9.31 -10.00
N TYR A 91 6.37 -8.18 -10.70
CA TYR A 91 5.17 -7.34 -10.69
C TYR A 91 4.07 -7.92 -11.59
N PRO A 92 2.86 -8.22 -11.07
CA PRO A 92 1.88 -9.03 -11.79
C PRO A 92 0.94 -8.24 -12.72
N TYR A 93 0.93 -6.90 -12.72
CA TYR A 93 -0.12 -6.09 -13.31
C TYR A 93 0.12 -5.66 -14.77
N PHE A 94 1.33 -5.82 -15.33
CA PHE A 94 1.70 -5.25 -16.63
C PHE A 94 0.78 -5.63 -17.78
N GLU A 95 0.38 -6.90 -17.90
CA GLU A 95 -0.48 -7.33 -19.01
C GLU A 95 -1.90 -6.80 -18.82
N THR A 96 -2.42 -6.73 -17.60
CA THR A 96 -3.73 -6.14 -17.32
C THR A 96 -3.74 -4.63 -17.57
N ILE A 97 -2.73 -3.90 -17.14
CA ILE A 97 -2.55 -2.47 -17.44
C ILE A 97 -2.55 -2.25 -18.96
N LYS A 98 -1.82 -3.08 -19.70
CA LYS A 98 -1.79 -3.00 -21.16
C LYS A 98 -3.15 -3.25 -21.77
N ASN A 99 -3.88 -4.27 -21.32
CA ASN A 99 -5.15 -4.67 -21.90
C ASN A 99 -6.29 -3.69 -21.55
N GLU A 100 -6.33 -3.19 -20.31
CA GLU A 100 -7.40 -2.32 -19.81
C GLU A 100 -7.14 -0.84 -20.05
N LEU A 101 -5.88 -0.39 -19.93
CA LEU A 101 -5.52 1.04 -20.03
C LEU A 101 -4.74 1.36 -21.32
N GLY A 102 -4.34 0.35 -22.11
CA GLY A 102 -3.58 0.54 -23.35
C GLY A 102 -2.12 0.95 -23.13
N LEU A 103 -1.59 0.89 -21.89
CA LEU A 103 -0.25 1.29 -21.56
C LEU A 103 0.73 0.11 -21.64
N ASP A 104 1.58 0.06 -22.67
CA ASP A 104 2.64 -0.95 -22.77
C ASP A 104 3.86 -0.54 -21.96
N TRP A 105 4.17 -1.29 -20.91
CA TRP A 105 5.32 -1.02 -20.04
C TRP A 105 6.65 -1.03 -20.78
N ARG A 106 6.78 -1.73 -21.90
CA ARG A 106 8.00 -1.77 -22.71
C ARG A 106 8.26 -0.43 -23.38
N GLU A 107 7.20 0.23 -23.85
CA GLU A 107 7.29 1.57 -24.41
C GLU A 107 7.65 2.60 -23.35
N VAL A 108 7.06 2.50 -22.16
CA VAL A 108 7.42 3.33 -21.00
C VAL A 108 8.89 3.15 -20.65
N ARG A 109 9.35 1.91 -20.51
CA ARG A 109 10.74 1.57 -20.24
C ARG A 109 11.69 2.22 -21.24
N ASP A 110 11.46 2.04 -22.53
CA ASP A 110 12.38 2.49 -23.57
C ASP A 110 12.39 4.03 -23.67
N THR A 111 11.25 4.67 -23.46
CA THR A 111 11.10 6.14 -23.40
C THR A 111 11.92 6.72 -22.25
N TYR A 112 11.71 6.25 -21.04
CA TYR A 112 12.39 6.78 -19.86
C TYR A 112 13.87 6.37 -19.79
N ARG A 113 14.27 5.27 -20.40
CA ARG A 113 15.69 4.95 -20.59
C ARG A 113 16.38 5.98 -21.47
N THR A 114 15.71 6.46 -22.50
CA THR A 114 16.22 7.52 -23.37
C THR A 114 16.30 8.85 -22.62
N GLU A 115 15.29 9.18 -21.82
CA GLU A 115 15.28 10.35 -20.96
C GLU A 115 16.44 10.31 -19.95
N LEU A 116 16.64 9.18 -19.25
CA LEU A 116 17.74 8.98 -18.31
C LEU A 116 19.11 9.26 -18.96
N ILE A 117 19.31 8.78 -20.19
CA ILE A 117 20.53 9.05 -20.96
C ILE A 117 20.69 10.56 -21.24
N SER A 118 19.59 11.26 -21.55
CA SER A 118 19.58 12.67 -21.94
C SER A 118 19.92 13.61 -20.78
N VAL A 119 19.51 13.26 -19.55
CA VAL A 119 19.78 14.08 -18.35
C VAL A 119 21.18 13.85 -17.77
N CYS A 120 21.92 12.85 -18.26
CA CYS A 120 23.31 12.64 -17.86
C CYS A 120 24.22 13.78 -18.32
N ARG A 121 25.10 14.25 -17.43
CA ARG A 121 26.13 15.23 -17.71
C ARG A 121 27.47 14.52 -17.96
N GLY A 122 27.75 14.19 -19.23
CA GLY A 122 28.93 13.40 -19.59
C GLY A 122 28.86 11.98 -19.05
N SER A 123 29.72 11.64 -18.11
CA SER A 123 29.82 10.29 -17.51
C SER A 123 29.09 10.13 -16.17
N SER A 124 28.34 11.16 -15.71
CA SER A 124 27.67 11.14 -14.41
C SER A 124 26.27 11.73 -14.49
N ILE A 125 25.47 11.46 -13.46
CA ILE A 125 24.14 12.02 -13.24
C ILE A 125 24.03 12.45 -11.77
N LEU A 126 23.37 13.58 -11.53
CA LEU A 126 23.00 13.99 -10.18
C LEU A 126 21.85 13.15 -9.68
N GLN A 127 21.87 12.83 -8.39
CA GLN A 127 20.90 11.93 -7.77
C GLN A 127 19.46 12.44 -7.94
N ASP A 128 19.22 13.74 -7.78
CA ASP A 128 17.88 14.31 -7.93
C ASP A 128 17.32 14.13 -9.35
N ASN A 129 18.16 14.33 -10.38
CA ASN A 129 17.75 14.09 -11.76
C ASN A 129 17.43 12.62 -12.01
N TYR A 130 18.23 11.72 -11.41
CA TYR A 130 18.00 10.28 -11.48
C TYR A 130 16.66 9.89 -10.86
N ILE A 131 16.40 10.34 -9.59
CA ILE A 131 15.15 10.06 -8.90
C ILE A 131 13.95 10.58 -9.68
N ASN A 132 14.03 11.81 -10.20
CA ASN A 132 12.93 12.41 -10.96
C ASN A 132 12.59 11.58 -12.19
N VAL A 133 13.59 11.07 -12.93
CA VAL A 133 13.34 10.20 -14.09
C VAL A 133 12.67 8.90 -13.65
N ILE A 134 13.17 8.22 -12.59
CA ILE A 134 12.57 6.98 -12.09
C ILE A 134 11.14 7.22 -11.59
N ASN A 135 10.94 8.28 -10.80
CA ASN A 135 9.62 8.62 -10.27
C ASN A 135 8.61 8.92 -11.39
N ASN A 136 8.99 9.76 -12.38
CA ASN A 136 8.14 10.06 -13.53
C ASN A 136 7.82 8.81 -14.36
N CYS A 137 8.77 7.90 -14.48
CA CYS A 137 8.61 6.63 -15.17
C CYS A 137 7.55 5.75 -14.46
N LEU A 138 7.67 5.57 -13.14
CA LEU A 138 6.73 4.74 -12.39
C LEU A 138 5.36 5.40 -12.22
N ASN A 139 5.28 6.72 -12.18
CA ASN A 139 4.01 7.45 -12.12
C ASN A 139 3.13 7.24 -13.37
N GLN A 140 3.68 6.74 -14.49
CA GLN A 140 2.88 6.35 -15.65
C GLN A 140 1.90 5.21 -15.33
N PHE A 141 2.16 4.43 -14.30
CA PHE A 141 1.34 3.30 -13.85
C PHE A 141 0.33 3.68 -12.77
N GLU A 142 0.16 4.98 -12.47
CA GLU A 142 -0.87 5.53 -11.58
C GLU A 142 -0.96 4.83 -10.20
N SER A 143 0.18 4.37 -9.69
CA SER A 143 0.31 3.59 -8.44
C SER A 143 -0.48 2.26 -8.41
N ILE A 144 -0.92 1.74 -9.57
CA ILE A 144 -1.57 0.42 -9.65
C ILE A 144 -0.64 -0.62 -9.02
N GLY A 145 -1.18 -1.46 -8.12
CA GLY A 145 -0.38 -2.44 -7.38
C GLY A 145 0.74 -1.78 -6.56
N HIS A 146 0.49 -0.62 -5.94
CA HIS A 146 1.45 0.12 -5.11
C HIS A 146 2.81 0.38 -5.80
N LEU A 147 2.83 0.50 -7.13
CA LEU A 147 4.09 0.70 -7.86
C LEU A 147 4.54 2.17 -7.80
N TYR A 148 5.49 2.48 -6.94
CA TYR A 148 6.10 3.82 -6.81
C TYR A 148 7.46 3.78 -6.11
N VAL A 149 8.15 4.90 -6.14
CA VAL A 149 9.41 5.14 -5.42
C VAL A 149 9.10 5.56 -3.99
N ILE A 150 9.77 4.97 -3.00
CA ILE A 150 9.64 5.42 -1.60
C ILE A 150 10.24 6.82 -1.49
N GLN A 151 9.40 7.78 -1.14
CA GLN A 151 9.83 9.17 -0.95
C GLN A 151 10.63 9.31 0.36
N PRO A 152 11.61 10.21 0.44
CA PRO A 152 12.47 10.39 1.61
C PRO A 152 11.72 10.62 2.92
N PHE A 153 10.57 11.30 2.88
CA PHE A 153 9.76 11.58 4.07
C PHE A 153 9.00 10.34 4.58
N LEU A 154 8.77 9.33 3.72
CA LEU A 154 8.12 8.07 4.09
C LEU A 154 9.12 7.05 4.65
N TYR A 155 10.38 7.14 4.25
CA TYR A 155 11.39 6.15 4.59
C TYR A 155 11.52 5.91 6.10
N GLN A 156 11.65 6.98 6.90
CA GLN A 156 11.83 6.84 8.35
C GLN A 156 10.59 6.20 9.01
N ARG A 157 9.39 6.62 8.60
CA ARG A 157 8.14 6.03 9.09
C ARG A 157 8.06 4.54 8.79
N MET A 158 8.45 4.15 7.57
CA MET A 158 8.48 2.76 7.14
C MET A 158 9.45 1.93 8.00
N VAL A 159 10.66 2.44 8.25
CA VAL A 159 11.65 1.78 9.10
C VAL A 159 11.12 1.60 10.53
N ASP A 160 10.60 2.67 11.13
CA ASP A 160 10.12 2.66 12.52
C ASP A 160 8.91 1.73 12.69
N SER A 161 7.99 1.74 11.73
CA SER A 161 6.80 0.88 11.72
C SER A 161 7.18 -0.61 11.63
N PHE A 162 8.00 -0.99 10.65
CA PHE A 162 8.40 -2.39 10.48
C PHE A 162 9.24 -2.90 11.65
N ARG A 163 10.12 -2.06 12.19
CA ARG A 163 10.93 -2.40 13.36
C ARG A 163 10.05 -2.64 14.59
N SER A 164 9.09 -1.76 14.85
CA SER A 164 8.15 -1.90 15.97
C SER A 164 7.40 -3.24 15.91
N VAL A 165 6.93 -3.63 14.72
CA VAL A 165 6.24 -4.92 14.55
C VAL A 165 7.18 -6.10 14.79
N VAL A 166 8.38 -6.09 14.23
CA VAL A 166 9.35 -7.20 14.40
C VAL A 166 9.79 -7.33 15.87
N GLU A 167 10.04 -6.22 16.55
CA GLU A 167 10.43 -6.21 17.98
C GLU A 167 9.31 -6.69 18.90
N SER A 168 8.08 -6.21 18.70
CA SER A 168 6.91 -6.63 19.50
C SER A 168 6.53 -8.10 19.30
N SER A 169 6.76 -8.64 18.10
CA SER A 169 6.45 -10.03 17.76
C SER A 169 7.47 -11.03 18.32
N GLY A 170 8.70 -10.59 18.60
CA GLY A 170 9.74 -11.42 19.22
C GLY A 170 9.42 -11.89 20.65
N GLU A 171 8.48 -11.22 21.34
CA GLU A 171 8.01 -11.58 22.68
C GLU A 171 6.86 -12.63 22.64
N ASN A 172 6.15 -12.76 21.54
CA ASN A 172 5.07 -13.70 21.35
C ASN A 172 5.48 -14.87 20.44
N GLN A 173 5.85 -16.01 21.04
CA GLN A 173 6.25 -17.23 20.32
C GLN A 173 5.04 -17.98 19.69
N ASN A 174 4.23 -17.31 18.88
CA ASN A 174 3.18 -17.99 18.12
C ASN A 174 3.75 -18.42 16.74
N PRO A 175 3.77 -19.73 16.39
CA PRO A 175 4.31 -20.23 15.12
C PRO A 175 3.70 -19.56 13.87
N ASP A 176 2.42 -19.21 13.93
CA ASP A 176 1.69 -18.66 12.78
C ASP A 176 1.99 -17.17 12.56
N SER A 177 2.62 -16.50 13.53
CA SER A 177 3.14 -15.14 13.40
C SER A 177 4.54 -15.10 12.77
N LYS A 178 5.23 -16.24 12.74
CA LYS A 178 6.62 -16.33 12.35
C LYS A 178 6.86 -15.95 10.89
N GLU A 179 6.01 -16.43 9.98
CA GLU A 179 6.19 -16.18 8.53
C GLU A 179 6.07 -14.71 8.17
N GLY A 180 5.08 -14.00 8.75
CA GLY A 180 4.93 -12.56 8.57
C GLY A 180 6.09 -11.76 9.16
N VAL A 181 6.60 -12.16 10.33
CA VAL A 181 7.76 -11.55 10.99
C VAL A 181 9.04 -11.82 10.18
N ASP A 182 9.20 -13.03 9.62
CA ASP A 182 10.34 -13.36 8.76
C ASP A 182 10.34 -12.52 7.48
N MET A 183 9.19 -12.32 6.85
CA MET A 183 9.04 -11.43 5.69
C MET A 183 9.40 -9.98 6.03
N LEU A 184 8.87 -9.43 7.13
CA LEU A 184 9.21 -8.07 7.56
C LEU A 184 10.68 -7.94 7.95
N SER A 185 11.27 -8.95 8.53
CA SER A 185 12.71 -8.98 8.84
C SER A 185 13.55 -8.91 7.56
N ARG A 186 13.09 -9.57 6.48
CA ARG A 186 13.73 -9.47 5.14
C ARG A 186 13.58 -8.06 4.57
N ILE A 187 12.38 -7.47 4.63
CA ILE A 187 12.18 -6.07 4.23
C ILE A 187 13.09 -5.14 5.04
N LEU A 188 13.12 -5.27 6.37
CA LEU A 188 13.99 -4.46 7.23
C LEU A 188 15.46 -4.58 6.85
N SER A 189 15.95 -5.78 6.53
CA SER A 189 17.35 -5.94 6.12
C SER A 189 17.68 -5.20 4.81
N ILE A 190 16.72 -5.10 3.89
CA ILE A 190 16.86 -4.32 2.65
C ILE A 190 16.88 -2.83 2.96
N ILE A 191 15.85 -2.33 3.64
CA ILE A 191 15.67 -0.90 3.88
C ILE A 191 16.68 -0.32 4.87
N GLU A 192 17.21 -1.12 5.78
CA GLU A 192 18.26 -0.73 6.72
C GLU A 192 19.69 -0.98 6.23
N SER A 193 19.86 -1.47 4.98
CA SER A 193 21.19 -1.64 4.41
C SER A 193 21.95 -0.32 4.36
N GLN A 194 23.30 -0.39 4.49
CA GLN A 194 24.13 0.83 4.55
C GLN A 194 23.94 1.74 3.34
N LYS A 195 23.74 1.18 2.17
CA LYS A 195 23.54 1.95 0.93
C LYS A 195 22.22 2.72 0.96
N VAL A 196 21.13 2.06 1.33
CA VAL A 196 19.80 2.67 1.47
C VAL A 196 19.84 3.78 2.54
N LYS A 197 20.42 3.50 3.71
CA LYS A 197 20.61 4.52 4.76
C LYS A 197 21.38 5.73 4.24
N THR A 198 22.49 5.52 3.54
CA THR A 198 23.29 6.64 2.98
C THR A 198 22.47 7.49 2.02
N PHE A 199 21.64 6.86 1.18
CA PHE A 199 20.76 7.56 0.25
C PHE A 199 19.71 8.41 0.97
N TYR A 200 18.95 7.80 1.89
CA TYR A 200 17.86 8.48 2.57
C TYR A 200 18.32 9.47 3.65
N ASP A 201 19.43 9.24 4.34
CA ASP A 201 20.04 10.19 5.27
C ASP A 201 20.49 11.48 4.58
N TYR A 202 20.97 11.38 3.33
CA TYR A 202 21.28 12.56 2.53
C TYR A 202 20.04 13.45 2.37
N TYR A 203 18.90 12.89 1.98
CA TYR A 203 17.66 13.64 1.80
C TYR A 203 17.05 14.15 3.10
N LYS A 204 17.18 13.41 4.21
CA LYS A 204 16.73 13.86 5.52
C LYS A 204 17.37 15.18 5.93
N ASN A 205 18.63 15.40 5.55
CA ASN A 205 19.36 16.63 5.85
C ASN A 205 19.01 17.80 4.89
N LEU A 206 18.42 17.52 3.73
CA LEU A 206 18.00 18.54 2.76
C LEU A 206 16.56 19.01 2.96
N ILE A 207 15.70 18.19 3.53
CA ILE A 207 14.33 18.58 3.85
C ILE A 207 14.39 19.45 5.10
N PRO A 208 14.05 20.77 5.00
CA PRO A 208 13.89 21.57 6.22
C PRO A 208 12.89 20.85 7.09
N SER A 209 13.25 20.63 8.37
CA SER A 209 12.31 20.13 9.36
C SER A 209 11.12 21.08 9.37
N HIS A 210 10.04 20.71 8.66
CA HIS A 210 8.75 21.36 8.84
C HIS A 210 8.19 20.92 10.19
N THR A 211 8.83 21.36 11.24
CA THR A 211 8.16 21.64 12.48
C THR A 211 7.24 22.81 12.14
N PRO A 212 5.93 22.74 12.32
CA PRO A 212 5.08 23.91 12.26
C PRO A 212 5.74 24.96 13.13
N ALA A 213 5.95 26.16 12.59
CA ALA A 213 6.54 27.26 13.34
C ALA A 213 5.74 27.40 14.62
N SER A 214 6.29 26.95 15.74
CA SER A 214 5.77 27.26 17.05
C SER A 214 5.82 28.77 17.15
N THR A 215 4.67 29.38 17.16
CA THR A 215 4.51 30.76 17.59
C THR A 215 5.26 30.89 18.91
N GLU A 216 6.35 31.62 18.92
CA GLU A 216 7.10 31.96 20.13
C GLU A 216 6.11 32.53 21.13
N GLY A 217 5.88 31.85 22.24
CA GLY A 217 5.11 32.41 23.34
C GLY A 217 4.35 31.47 24.25
N SER A 218 4.68 30.17 24.34
CA SER A 218 4.33 29.41 25.55
C SER A 218 5.15 28.14 25.65
N THR A 219 6.14 28.17 26.52
CA THR A 219 6.90 26.99 26.96
C THR A 219 6.03 26.17 27.94
N GLN A 220 4.98 25.51 27.40
CA GLN A 220 4.41 24.32 28.02
C GLN A 220 4.87 23.13 27.22
N LEU A 221 5.79 22.37 27.79
CA LEU A 221 6.11 21.01 27.37
C LEU A 221 4.82 20.20 27.54
N TYR A 222 4.07 20.01 26.44
CA TYR A 222 2.99 19.04 26.43
C TYR A 222 3.62 17.65 26.60
N PRO A 223 3.08 16.77 27.47
CA PRO A 223 3.49 15.38 27.52
C PRO A 223 3.38 14.77 26.11
N GLN A 224 4.33 13.92 25.76
CA GLN A 224 4.39 13.29 24.42
C GLN A 224 3.07 12.58 24.06
N GLU A 225 2.41 11.93 25.02
CA GLU A 225 1.09 11.29 24.86
C GLU A 225 -0.02 12.27 24.43
N GLN A 226 -0.02 13.49 24.94
CA GLN A 226 -1.03 14.48 24.56
C GLN A 226 -0.86 14.95 23.13
N SER A 227 0.37 14.99 22.62
CA SER A 227 0.68 15.31 21.22
C SER A 227 0.17 14.21 20.28
N LEU A 228 0.35 12.93 20.63
CA LEU A 228 -0.15 11.78 19.87
C LEU A 228 -1.68 11.74 19.83
N TYR A 229 -2.32 12.00 20.96
CA TYR A 229 -3.78 12.08 21.05
C TYR A 229 -4.36 13.18 20.15
N GLU A 230 -3.75 14.37 20.15
CA GLU A 230 -4.19 15.48 19.29
C GLU A 230 -3.97 15.18 17.79
N GLU A 231 -2.92 14.46 17.43
CA GLU A 231 -2.70 14.01 16.06
C GLU A 231 -3.82 13.07 15.60
N VAL A 232 -4.14 12.06 16.41
CA VAL A 232 -5.23 11.11 16.11
C VAL A 232 -6.58 11.82 16.03
N ARG A 233 -6.86 12.72 16.96
CA ARG A 233 -8.11 13.49 17.01
C ARG A 233 -8.37 14.34 15.76
N GLN A 234 -7.33 14.78 15.06
CA GLN A 234 -7.47 15.51 13.81
C GLN A 234 -7.95 14.62 12.65
N THR A 235 -7.78 13.32 12.77
CA THR A 235 -8.16 12.33 11.74
C THR A 235 -9.47 11.62 12.05
N ILE A 236 -9.95 11.67 13.31
CA ILE A 236 -11.21 11.06 13.76
C ILE A 236 -12.15 12.18 14.20
N ILE A 237 -13.27 12.34 13.48
CA ILE A 237 -14.25 13.40 13.69
C ILE A 237 -15.60 12.76 14.00
N GLU A 238 -16.12 13.01 15.19
CA GLU A 238 -17.44 12.56 15.61
C GLU A 238 -18.46 13.67 15.45
N ALA A 239 -19.66 13.32 15.02
CA ALA A 239 -20.78 14.24 14.84
C ALA A 239 -22.12 13.51 14.95
N THR A 240 -23.20 14.28 14.96
CA THR A 240 -24.55 13.81 14.72
C THR A 240 -25.06 14.46 13.45
N VAL A 241 -25.67 13.71 12.55
CA VAL A 241 -26.16 14.20 11.26
C VAL A 241 -27.63 13.83 11.07
N GLY A 242 -28.31 14.47 10.14
CA GLY A 242 -29.74 14.22 9.90
C GLY A 242 -30.61 14.49 11.15
N GLU A 243 -31.54 13.58 11.46
CA GLU A 243 -32.37 13.57 12.67
C GLU A 243 -31.77 12.62 13.71
N ASP A 244 -30.60 13.00 14.31
CA ASP A 244 -29.93 12.30 15.42
C ASP A 244 -29.15 11.00 15.03
N ILE A 245 -28.64 10.88 13.79
CA ILE A 245 -27.83 9.73 13.37
C ILE A 245 -26.36 9.93 13.79
N PRO A 246 -25.78 9.04 14.60
CA PRO A 246 -24.36 9.06 14.92
C PRO A 246 -23.48 8.91 13.68
N TYR A 247 -22.45 9.74 13.59
CA TYR A 247 -21.54 9.82 12.45
C TYR A 247 -20.10 9.90 12.94
N ILE A 248 -19.25 9.06 12.35
CA ILE A 248 -17.81 9.09 12.58
C ILE A 248 -17.08 9.18 11.24
N LYS A 249 -16.21 10.20 11.09
CA LYS A 249 -15.32 10.32 9.94
C LYS A 249 -13.90 9.95 10.32
N ILE A 250 -13.28 9.08 9.52
CA ILE A 250 -11.92 8.59 9.72
C ILE A 250 -11.12 8.88 8.44
N THR A 251 -10.30 9.92 8.45
CA THR A 251 -9.62 10.44 7.26
C THR A 251 -8.31 9.72 6.92
N GLY A 252 -7.86 8.77 7.74
CA GLY A 252 -6.66 7.97 7.50
C GLY A 252 -6.48 6.91 8.57
N PHE A 253 -5.72 5.87 8.22
CA PHE A 253 -5.33 4.77 9.12
C PHE A 253 -3.83 4.77 9.41
N LEU A 254 -3.16 5.90 9.20
CA LEU A 254 -1.73 6.06 9.42
C LEU A 254 -1.42 7.40 10.09
N TRP A 255 -0.56 7.36 11.10
CA TRP A 255 -0.09 8.51 11.88
C TRP A 255 1.44 8.59 11.87
N SER A 256 1.98 9.64 12.49
CA SER A 256 3.42 9.87 12.56
C SER A 256 4.17 8.82 13.40
N SER A 257 3.46 8.16 14.31
CA SER A 257 4.02 7.16 15.24
C SER A 257 3.11 5.95 15.38
N PRO A 258 3.66 4.73 15.52
CA PRO A 258 2.90 3.51 15.79
C PRO A 258 2.05 3.59 17.07
N GLU A 259 2.47 4.37 18.07
CA GLU A 259 1.74 4.57 19.33
C GLU A 259 0.39 5.29 19.15
N CYS A 260 0.15 5.93 18.00
CA CYS A 260 -1.15 6.50 17.66
C CYS A 260 -2.21 5.43 17.37
N THR A 261 -1.82 4.26 16.88
CA THR A 261 -2.76 3.18 16.50
C THR A 261 -3.66 2.73 17.66
N PRO A 262 -3.14 2.36 18.86
CA PRO A 262 -4.02 1.99 19.99
C PRO A 262 -4.89 3.16 20.48
N ILE A 263 -4.43 4.41 20.35
CA ILE A 263 -5.23 5.59 20.69
C ILE A 263 -6.40 5.71 19.73
N ALA A 264 -6.17 5.55 18.43
CA ALA A 264 -7.21 5.59 17.40
C ALA A 264 -8.24 4.48 17.59
N ILE A 265 -7.79 3.24 17.81
CA ILE A 265 -8.66 2.11 18.10
C ILE A 265 -9.56 2.42 19.29
N LYS A 266 -9.00 2.91 20.39
CA LYS A 266 -9.78 3.24 21.59
C LYS A 266 -10.79 4.35 21.34
N MET A 267 -10.43 5.41 20.61
CA MET A 267 -11.38 6.49 20.27
C MET A 267 -12.54 5.98 19.42
N ILE A 268 -12.27 5.10 18.44
CA ILE A 268 -13.29 4.49 17.58
C ILE A 268 -14.22 3.60 18.41
N GLN A 269 -13.66 2.77 19.29
CA GLN A 269 -14.43 1.88 20.18
C GLN A 269 -15.32 2.70 21.14
N ASP A 270 -14.79 3.76 21.77
CA ASP A 270 -15.56 4.67 22.64
C ASP A 270 -16.76 5.28 21.92
N PHE A 271 -16.59 5.66 20.64
CA PHE A 271 -17.69 6.14 19.81
C PHE A 271 -18.79 5.08 19.63
N PHE A 272 -18.44 3.84 19.31
CA PHE A 272 -19.41 2.77 19.14
C PHE A 272 -20.09 2.36 20.46
N GLU A 273 -19.33 2.33 21.58
CA GLU A 273 -19.90 2.09 22.91
C GLU A 273 -20.94 3.16 23.28
N ALA A 274 -20.64 4.44 23.02
CA ALA A 274 -21.54 5.57 23.31
C ALA A 274 -22.81 5.54 22.44
N ASN A 275 -22.78 4.89 21.28
CA ASN A 275 -23.87 4.86 20.30
C ASN A 275 -24.41 3.43 20.06
N SER A 276 -24.20 2.52 21.01
CA SER A 276 -24.53 1.09 20.86
C SER A 276 -26.04 0.79 20.67
N GLU A 277 -26.92 1.69 21.09
CA GLU A 277 -28.39 1.58 20.98
C GLU A 277 -28.95 2.31 19.74
N ALA A 278 -28.12 2.86 18.87
CA ALA A 278 -28.58 3.55 17.68
C ALA A 278 -29.13 2.57 16.63
N ASP A 279 -30.19 2.99 15.91
CA ASP A 279 -30.75 2.20 14.81
C ASP A 279 -29.84 2.22 13.57
N ASP A 280 -29.16 3.36 13.33
CA ASP A 280 -28.25 3.59 12.20
C ASP A 280 -26.99 4.29 12.68
N ILE A 281 -25.83 3.91 12.12
CA ILE A 281 -24.54 4.61 12.30
C ILE A 281 -23.90 4.81 10.93
N ILE A 282 -23.35 6.01 10.68
CA ILE A 282 -22.62 6.34 9.46
C ILE A 282 -21.11 6.40 9.75
N ILE A 283 -20.34 5.58 9.04
CA ILE A 283 -18.88 5.58 9.02
C ILE A 283 -18.42 6.25 7.71
N ASP A 284 -17.81 7.42 7.79
CA ASP A 284 -17.30 8.14 6.62
C ASP A 284 -15.78 7.94 6.51
N ILE A 285 -15.35 7.22 5.46
CA ILE A 285 -13.93 7.04 5.13
C ILE A 285 -13.53 7.80 3.86
N GLN A 286 -14.36 8.70 3.34
CA GLN A 286 -14.04 9.50 2.18
C GLN A 286 -12.77 10.33 2.39
N GLY A 287 -11.86 10.29 1.41
CA GLY A 287 -10.53 10.90 1.50
C GLY A 287 -9.48 10.07 2.24
N ASN A 288 -9.84 8.91 2.78
CA ASN A 288 -8.90 8.03 3.47
C ASN A 288 -8.08 7.20 2.46
N GLY A 289 -6.79 7.49 2.34
CA GLY A 289 -5.86 6.78 1.43
C GLY A 289 -5.33 5.44 1.97
N GLY A 290 -5.80 4.96 3.13
CA GLY A 290 -5.36 3.69 3.72
C GLY A 290 -4.46 3.84 4.94
N GLY A 291 -3.59 2.87 5.17
CA GLY A 291 -2.67 2.78 6.31
C GLY A 291 -2.68 1.40 6.96
N ASN A 292 -2.99 1.33 8.26
CA ASN A 292 -2.95 0.10 9.04
C ASN A 292 -4.35 -0.56 9.15
N ASP A 293 -4.50 -1.78 8.61
CA ASP A 293 -5.76 -2.55 8.66
C ASP A 293 -6.23 -2.86 10.08
N VAL A 294 -5.31 -2.96 11.04
CA VAL A 294 -5.67 -3.20 12.46
C VAL A 294 -6.65 -2.15 12.98
N VAL A 295 -6.58 -0.92 12.48
CA VAL A 295 -7.48 0.15 12.92
C VAL A 295 -8.95 -0.18 12.64
N TRP A 296 -9.27 -0.64 11.42
CA TRP A 296 -10.65 -1.01 11.10
C TRP A 296 -11.01 -2.43 11.55
N MET A 297 -10.03 -3.36 11.55
CA MET A 297 -10.28 -4.74 11.99
C MET A 297 -10.56 -4.83 13.49
N ASP A 298 -9.66 -4.30 14.31
CA ASP A 298 -9.79 -4.35 15.77
C ASP A 298 -10.67 -3.21 16.33
N GLY A 299 -10.52 -2.00 15.75
CA GLY A 299 -11.27 -0.83 16.22
C GLY A 299 -12.77 -0.87 15.88
N ILE A 300 -13.14 -1.52 14.76
CA ILE A 300 -14.51 -1.56 14.29
C ILE A 300 -15.03 -3.00 14.25
N ILE A 301 -14.55 -3.82 13.29
CA ILE A 301 -15.17 -5.13 13.02
C ILE A 301 -15.18 -6.03 14.26
N SER A 302 -14.01 -6.26 14.87
CA SER A 302 -13.88 -7.16 16.01
C SER A 302 -14.60 -6.65 17.28
N HIS A 303 -14.80 -5.32 17.36
CA HIS A 303 -15.44 -4.70 18.51
C HIS A 303 -16.98 -4.71 18.42
N ILE A 304 -17.56 -4.62 17.21
CA ILE A 304 -19.00 -4.45 17.07
C ILE A 304 -19.71 -5.55 16.28
N SER A 305 -19.00 -6.50 15.63
CA SER A 305 -19.65 -7.60 14.91
C SER A 305 -20.26 -8.63 15.88
N CYS A 306 -21.42 -9.20 15.54
CA CYS A 306 -22.10 -10.18 16.36
C CYS A 306 -21.61 -11.62 16.13
N GLU A 307 -20.92 -11.86 15.04
CA GLU A 307 -20.39 -13.17 14.64
C GLU A 307 -19.06 -13.01 13.89
N PRO A 308 -18.23 -14.06 13.80
CA PRO A 308 -17.04 -14.03 12.97
C PRO A 308 -17.40 -13.74 11.51
N LEU A 309 -16.70 -12.79 10.89
CA LEU A 309 -16.91 -12.42 9.50
C LEU A 309 -15.73 -12.92 8.66
N ILE A 310 -16.05 -13.51 7.50
CA ILE A 310 -15.05 -14.10 6.59
C ILE A 310 -15.22 -13.51 5.20
N GLN A 311 -14.16 -12.88 4.70
CA GLN A 311 -14.05 -12.51 3.30
C GLN A 311 -13.20 -13.54 2.57
N TYR A 312 -13.73 -14.11 1.51
CA TYR A 312 -12.98 -14.95 0.59
C TYR A 312 -12.36 -14.12 -0.51
N GLY A 313 -11.12 -14.42 -0.85
CA GLY A 313 -10.37 -13.73 -1.90
C GLY A 313 -9.58 -14.66 -2.79
N MET A 314 -9.19 -14.12 -3.94
CA MET A 314 -8.26 -14.74 -4.87
C MET A 314 -7.16 -13.78 -5.23
N ILE A 315 -5.94 -14.30 -5.27
CA ILE A 315 -4.76 -13.56 -5.71
C ILE A 315 -4.00 -14.37 -6.78
N GLY A 316 -3.47 -13.64 -7.76
CA GLY A 316 -2.52 -14.16 -8.73
C GLY A 316 -1.11 -13.70 -8.40
N VAL A 317 -0.12 -14.55 -8.61
CA VAL A 317 1.27 -14.25 -8.26
C VAL A 317 2.20 -14.69 -9.38
N LYS A 318 3.22 -13.89 -9.65
CA LYS A 318 4.36 -14.30 -10.48
C LYS A 318 5.34 -15.12 -9.68
N ASP A 319 5.85 -16.20 -10.27
CA ASP A 319 6.87 -17.07 -9.71
C ASP A 319 8.28 -16.48 -9.91
N GLY A 320 8.43 -15.17 -9.58
CA GLY A 320 9.66 -14.43 -9.71
C GLY A 320 10.65 -14.70 -8.58
N LYS A 321 11.95 -14.48 -8.83
CA LYS A 321 12.99 -14.75 -7.85
C LYS A 321 12.87 -13.91 -6.57
N PHE A 322 12.50 -12.65 -6.71
CA PHE A 322 12.33 -11.78 -5.55
C PHE A 322 11.09 -12.14 -4.75
N ASN A 323 9.98 -12.48 -5.41
CA ASN A 323 8.79 -12.98 -4.75
C ASN A 323 9.12 -14.24 -3.93
N ARG A 324 9.83 -15.22 -4.53
CA ARG A 324 10.29 -16.43 -3.80
C ARG A 324 11.20 -16.11 -2.62
N PHE A 325 12.12 -15.14 -2.77
CA PHE A 325 12.97 -14.70 -1.67
C PHE A 325 12.16 -14.12 -0.51
N MET A 326 11.08 -13.39 -0.81
CA MET A 326 10.21 -12.80 0.22
C MET A 326 9.37 -13.85 0.95
N TRP A 327 9.02 -14.96 0.28
CA TRP A 327 8.21 -16.00 0.92
C TRP A 327 9.09 -17.00 1.67
N ASP A 328 9.79 -17.72 1.51
CA ASP A 328 10.74 -18.73 1.92
C ASP A 328 10.99 -19.71 0.76
N ALA A 329 12.27 -19.97 0.49
CA ALA A 329 12.67 -20.79 -0.65
C ALA A 329 12.17 -22.25 -0.59
N GLU A 330 11.73 -22.73 0.59
CA GLU A 330 11.26 -24.10 0.79
C GLU A 330 9.73 -24.25 0.69
N GLN A 331 8.97 -23.12 0.83
CA GLN A 331 7.52 -23.11 0.64
C GLN A 331 7.13 -21.91 -0.21
N PRO A 332 6.65 -22.11 -1.45
CA PRO A 332 6.39 -21.00 -2.36
C PRO A 332 5.23 -20.08 -1.94
N PHE A 333 4.47 -20.48 -0.90
CA PHE A 333 3.38 -19.69 -0.33
C PHE A 333 3.08 -20.06 1.11
N PRO A 334 2.59 -19.12 1.95
CA PRO A 334 2.02 -19.43 3.25
C PRO A 334 0.96 -20.54 3.16
N SER A 335 0.91 -21.40 4.16
CA SER A 335 0.06 -22.61 4.17
C SER A 335 -1.45 -22.35 4.09
N GLU A 336 -1.87 -21.10 4.38
CA GLU A 336 -3.26 -20.65 4.26
C GLU A 336 -3.71 -20.36 2.82
N PHE A 337 -2.77 -20.22 1.87
CA PHE A 337 -3.09 -20.05 0.46
C PHE A 337 -3.24 -21.39 -0.24
N GLN A 338 -4.39 -21.62 -0.85
CA GLN A 338 -4.66 -22.83 -1.61
C GLN A 338 -4.58 -22.54 -3.10
N GLU A 339 -3.71 -23.27 -3.81
CA GLU A 339 -3.60 -23.16 -5.27
C GLU A 339 -4.93 -23.54 -5.93
N ILE A 340 -5.36 -22.72 -6.88
CA ILE A 340 -6.62 -22.87 -7.61
C ILE A 340 -6.38 -23.60 -8.91
N ASP A 341 -7.09 -24.69 -9.10
CA ASP A 341 -7.13 -25.41 -10.36
C ASP A 341 -8.14 -24.82 -11.34
N SER A 342 -8.08 -25.25 -12.59
CA SER A 342 -8.96 -24.77 -13.65
C SER A 342 -10.45 -25.09 -13.41
N GLU A 343 -10.78 -26.16 -12.67
CA GLU A 343 -12.15 -26.50 -12.31
C GLU A 343 -12.74 -25.48 -11.34
N THR A 344 -11.99 -25.17 -10.27
CA THR A 344 -12.35 -24.15 -9.27
C THR A 344 -12.44 -22.77 -9.92
N TRP A 345 -11.48 -22.41 -10.79
CA TRP A 345 -11.52 -21.16 -11.56
C TRP A 345 -12.80 -21.01 -12.38
N ASN A 346 -13.10 -21.99 -13.23
CA ASN A 346 -14.27 -21.96 -14.13
C ASN A 346 -15.59 -21.92 -13.35
N LYS A 347 -15.63 -22.49 -12.14
CA LYS A 347 -16.79 -22.42 -11.27
C LYS A 347 -16.97 -21.02 -10.66
N THR A 348 -15.88 -20.35 -10.32
CA THR A 348 -15.90 -19.02 -9.69
C THR A 348 -16.07 -17.92 -10.72
N PHE A 349 -15.37 -18.02 -11.85
CA PHE A 349 -15.34 -17.03 -12.92
C PHE A 349 -15.66 -17.69 -14.27
N PRO A 350 -16.93 -18.06 -14.51
CA PRO A 350 -17.33 -18.82 -15.73
C PRO A 350 -17.09 -18.05 -17.03
N ASP A 351 -17.05 -16.73 -16.98
CA ASP A 351 -16.86 -15.86 -18.14
C ASP A 351 -15.39 -15.41 -18.35
N LEU A 352 -14.48 -15.83 -17.46
CA LEU A 352 -13.05 -15.50 -17.57
C LEU A 352 -12.22 -16.75 -17.88
N ASN A 353 -11.36 -16.63 -18.90
CA ASN A 353 -10.42 -17.69 -19.21
C ASN A 353 -9.14 -17.56 -18.34
N MET A 354 -8.86 -18.58 -17.52
CA MET A 354 -7.63 -18.61 -16.71
C MET A 354 -6.35 -18.51 -17.56
N GLU A 355 -6.39 -18.99 -18.82
CA GLU A 355 -5.24 -18.95 -19.73
C GLU A 355 -4.84 -17.51 -20.12
N ASP A 356 -5.79 -16.56 -20.08
CA ASP A 356 -5.49 -15.14 -20.34
C ASP A 356 -4.57 -14.54 -19.25
N PHE A 357 -4.50 -15.19 -18.09
CA PHE A 357 -3.60 -14.90 -16.97
C PHE A 357 -2.44 -15.91 -16.85
N GLY A 358 -2.09 -16.60 -17.92
CA GLY A 358 -1.15 -17.74 -17.92
C GLY A 358 0.26 -17.46 -17.40
N HIS A 359 0.58 -16.20 -17.10
CA HIS A 359 1.81 -15.77 -16.44
C HIS A 359 1.70 -15.75 -14.89
N LEU A 360 0.50 -16.01 -14.33
CA LEU A 360 0.21 -16.00 -12.90
C LEU A 360 -0.20 -17.39 -12.40
N LYS A 361 0.17 -17.69 -11.16
CA LYS A 361 -0.43 -18.76 -10.38
C LYS A 361 -1.47 -18.15 -9.44
N PHE A 362 -2.63 -18.77 -9.36
CA PHE A 362 -3.73 -18.27 -8.54
C PHE A 362 -3.90 -19.07 -7.25
N TYR A 363 -4.24 -18.35 -6.20
CA TYR A 363 -4.47 -18.89 -4.86
C TYR A 363 -5.70 -18.26 -4.25
N SER A 364 -6.47 -19.06 -3.49
CA SER A 364 -7.54 -18.57 -2.64
C SER A 364 -7.02 -18.31 -1.23
N TYR A 365 -7.62 -17.34 -0.55
CA TYR A 365 -7.36 -17.03 0.85
C TYR A 365 -8.65 -16.63 1.57
N GLU A 366 -8.60 -16.71 2.91
CA GLU A 366 -9.67 -16.26 3.80
C GLU A 366 -9.14 -15.12 4.67
N ASN A 367 -9.84 -14.00 4.68
CA ASN A 367 -9.60 -12.91 5.61
C ASN A 367 -10.70 -12.94 6.67
N THR A 368 -10.33 -13.29 7.92
CA THR A 368 -11.27 -13.53 9.01
C THR A 368 -11.10 -12.51 10.13
N CYS A 369 -12.18 -11.79 10.46
CA CYS A 369 -12.28 -10.98 11.66
C CYS A 369 -13.14 -11.70 12.70
N THR A 370 -12.57 -11.95 13.89
CA THR A 370 -13.26 -12.55 15.03
C THR A 370 -13.53 -11.48 16.09
N GLN A 371 -14.62 -11.66 16.84
CA GLN A 371 -14.98 -10.74 17.91
C GLN A 371 -13.93 -10.70 19.03
N HIS A 372 -13.78 -9.55 19.66
CA HIS A 372 -13.12 -9.41 20.95
C HIS A 372 -13.98 -10.01 22.08
N GLU A 373 -13.37 -10.32 23.22
CA GLU A 373 -14.10 -10.81 24.40
C GLU A 373 -15.08 -9.78 24.98
N ASP A 374 -14.77 -8.48 24.79
CA ASP A 374 -15.53 -7.31 25.24
C ASP A 374 -16.34 -6.64 24.10
N ASN A 375 -16.64 -7.38 23.06
CA ASN A 375 -17.39 -6.87 21.94
C ASN A 375 -18.83 -6.50 22.31
N ILE A 376 -19.39 -5.44 21.69
CA ILE A 376 -20.74 -4.92 22.01
C ILE A 376 -21.85 -5.51 21.14
N CYS A 377 -21.53 -6.25 20.08
CA CYS A 377 -22.50 -6.83 19.15
C CYS A 377 -23.58 -5.84 18.70
N PHE A 378 -23.20 -4.83 17.90
CA PHE A 378 -24.12 -3.81 17.41
C PHE A 378 -25.21 -4.41 16.53
N GLN A 379 -26.48 -4.04 16.78
CA GLN A 379 -27.66 -4.61 16.11
C GLN A 379 -28.27 -3.67 15.05
N GLY A 380 -27.86 -2.40 15.02
CA GLY A 380 -28.33 -1.43 14.04
C GLY A 380 -27.72 -1.60 12.66
N GLN A 381 -28.10 -0.75 11.73
CA GLN A 381 -27.57 -0.73 10.37
C GLN A 381 -26.32 0.14 10.31
N LEU A 382 -25.24 -0.40 9.73
CA LEU A 382 -24.03 0.38 9.42
C LEU A 382 -24.06 0.84 7.96
N TRP A 383 -23.73 2.11 7.79
CA TRP A 383 -23.57 2.77 6.50
C TRP A 383 -22.14 3.25 6.37
N MET A 384 -21.53 3.03 5.22
CA MET A 384 -20.15 3.46 4.97
C MET A 384 -20.10 4.40 3.76
N LEU A 385 -19.58 5.62 3.96
CA LEU A 385 -19.37 6.57 2.86
C LEU A 385 -17.97 6.36 2.27
N ILE A 386 -17.93 6.17 0.95
CA ILE A 386 -16.70 5.90 0.19
C ILE A 386 -16.56 6.84 -1.00
N ASP A 387 -15.31 7.06 -1.44
CA ASP A 387 -14.99 7.82 -2.65
C ASP A 387 -13.74 7.23 -3.37
N SER A 388 -13.40 7.82 -4.50
CA SER A 388 -12.26 7.41 -5.33
C SER A 388 -10.87 7.61 -4.66
N SER A 389 -10.81 8.32 -3.53
CA SER A 389 -9.58 8.47 -2.73
C SER A 389 -9.35 7.31 -1.76
N ASN A 390 -10.36 6.45 -1.56
CA ASN A 390 -10.19 5.26 -0.73
C ASN A 390 -9.27 4.24 -1.42
N TYR A 391 -8.10 4.04 -0.84
CA TYR A 391 -7.03 3.25 -1.42
C TYR A 391 -6.37 2.33 -0.38
N SER A 392 -5.80 1.18 -0.80
CA SER A 392 -5.08 0.29 0.12
C SER A 392 -5.97 -0.17 1.30
N ALA A 393 -5.56 0.02 2.55
CA ALA A 393 -6.30 -0.40 3.75
C ALA A 393 -7.74 0.15 3.82
N SER A 394 -8.03 1.32 3.28
CA SER A 394 -9.41 1.84 3.26
C SER A 394 -10.28 1.19 2.19
N ASP A 395 -9.71 0.81 1.02
CA ASP A 395 -10.39 -0.05 0.06
C ASP A 395 -10.53 -1.48 0.60
N ALA A 396 -9.55 -1.98 1.37
CA ALA A 396 -9.66 -3.27 2.06
C ALA A 396 -10.86 -3.31 2.99
N PHE A 397 -11.03 -2.25 3.80
CA PHE A 397 -12.20 -2.11 4.67
C PHE A 397 -13.53 -2.06 3.89
N ALA A 398 -13.61 -1.22 2.86
CA ALA A 398 -14.79 -1.15 1.99
C ALA A 398 -15.09 -2.51 1.33
N SER A 399 -14.07 -3.17 0.79
CA SER A 399 -14.18 -4.49 0.16
C SER A 399 -14.60 -5.59 1.14
N PHE A 400 -14.08 -5.55 2.38
CA PHE A 400 -14.48 -6.48 3.44
C PHE A 400 -15.95 -6.28 3.83
N CYS A 401 -16.37 -5.03 4.05
CA CYS A 401 -17.77 -4.71 4.36
C CYS A 401 -18.72 -5.16 3.24
N LYS A 402 -18.34 -4.92 1.98
CA LYS A 402 -19.12 -5.36 0.82
C LYS A 402 -19.25 -6.88 0.75
N ALA A 403 -18.14 -7.60 0.97
CA ALA A 403 -18.12 -9.05 0.86
C ALA A 403 -18.88 -9.75 1.97
N THR A 404 -18.90 -9.18 3.18
CA THR A 404 -19.54 -9.75 4.38
C THR A 404 -20.94 -9.20 4.64
N GLY A 405 -21.33 -8.11 3.99
CA GLY A 405 -22.56 -7.39 4.27
C GLY A 405 -22.54 -6.64 5.61
N PHE A 406 -21.36 -6.41 6.18
CA PHE A 406 -21.20 -5.74 7.48
C PHE A 406 -21.67 -4.29 7.48
N ALA A 407 -21.40 -3.54 6.42
CA ALA A 407 -21.91 -2.19 6.23
C ALA A 407 -22.40 -2.01 4.80
N ARG A 408 -23.40 -1.14 4.60
CA ARG A 408 -23.89 -0.76 3.29
C ARG A 408 -23.09 0.42 2.74
N LEU A 409 -22.47 0.24 1.59
CA LEU A 409 -21.57 1.22 0.97
C LEU A 409 -22.36 2.25 0.17
N VAL A 410 -22.10 3.53 0.41
CA VAL A 410 -22.72 4.66 -0.32
C VAL A 410 -21.62 5.60 -0.82
N GLY A 411 -21.66 5.99 -2.09
CA GLY A 411 -20.67 6.95 -2.60
C GLY A 411 -20.23 6.69 -4.03
N GLU A 412 -18.92 6.73 -4.25
CA GLU A 412 -18.25 6.45 -5.50
C GLU A 412 -17.40 5.17 -5.39
N THR A 413 -17.02 4.61 -6.53
CA THR A 413 -16.06 3.50 -6.56
C THR A 413 -14.72 3.92 -5.96
N THR A 414 -14.14 3.09 -5.11
CA THR A 414 -12.84 3.34 -4.46
C THR A 414 -11.67 3.36 -5.45
N GLY A 415 -10.51 3.82 -5.00
CA GLY A 415 -9.24 3.77 -5.76
C GLY A 415 -8.57 2.39 -5.80
N GLY A 416 -9.12 1.38 -5.10
CA GLY A 416 -8.65 0.01 -5.16
C GLY A 416 -7.39 -0.30 -4.35
N ASN A 417 -6.68 -1.37 -4.75
CA ASN A 417 -5.46 -1.91 -4.11
C ASN A 417 -5.64 -2.43 -2.67
N GLY A 418 -6.86 -2.69 -2.22
CA GLY A 418 -7.15 -3.17 -0.87
C GLY A 418 -7.28 -4.69 -0.73
N ARG A 419 -7.29 -5.44 -1.82
CA ARG A 419 -7.44 -6.91 -1.79
C ARG A 419 -6.13 -7.67 -1.99
N GLY A 420 -5.01 -6.96 -2.10
CA GLY A 420 -3.66 -7.52 -2.13
C GLY A 420 -3.18 -7.92 -0.73
N GLY A 421 -1.89 -8.02 -0.59
CA GLY A 421 -1.23 -8.24 0.71
C GLY A 421 -0.27 -7.10 1.03
N GLN A 422 0.71 -7.37 1.89
CA GLN A 422 1.80 -6.43 2.17
C GLN A 422 2.61 -6.20 0.89
N PRO A 423 2.67 -4.97 0.36
CA PRO A 423 3.55 -4.67 -0.75
C PRO A 423 5.03 -4.88 -0.40
N TYR A 424 5.82 -5.26 -1.39
CA TYR A 424 7.24 -5.53 -1.24
C TYR A 424 8.09 -4.31 -1.53
N THR A 425 9.25 -4.27 -0.92
CA THR A 425 10.24 -3.20 -1.10
C THR A 425 11.55 -3.79 -1.57
N PHE A 426 12.10 -3.30 -2.67
CA PHE A 426 13.45 -3.63 -3.09
C PHE A 426 14.29 -2.36 -3.28
N ALA A 427 15.61 -2.51 -3.16
CA ALA A 427 16.56 -1.42 -3.32
C ALA A 427 17.28 -1.54 -4.66
N LEU A 428 17.41 -0.44 -5.40
CA LEU A 428 18.23 -0.42 -6.60
C LEU A 428 19.72 -0.58 -6.26
N PRO A 429 20.46 -1.41 -7.03
CA PRO A 429 21.75 -1.92 -6.59
C PRO A 429 22.86 -0.88 -6.46
N ASN A 430 22.84 0.21 -7.21
CA ASN A 430 23.85 1.26 -7.13
C ASN A 430 23.42 2.45 -6.31
N SER A 431 22.19 2.95 -6.47
CA SER A 431 21.69 4.12 -5.74
C SER A 431 21.22 3.80 -4.33
N GLY A 432 20.62 2.63 -4.11
CA GLY A 432 19.88 2.33 -2.90
C GLY A 432 18.48 2.95 -2.87
N LEU A 433 18.01 3.50 -3.99
CA LEU A 433 16.63 3.99 -4.12
C LEU A 433 15.65 2.84 -3.93
N LEU A 434 14.69 3.00 -3.04
CA LEU A 434 13.68 1.99 -2.76
C LEU A 434 12.50 2.11 -3.71
N VAL A 435 12.08 0.98 -4.23
CA VAL A 435 10.87 0.81 -5.05
C VAL A 435 9.91 -0.10 -4.32
N TYR A 436 8.64 0.28 -4.32
CA TYR A 436 7.55 -0.39 -3.63
C TYR A 436 6.57 -0.94 -4.67
N PHE A 437 6.10 -2.16 -4.49
CA PHE A 437 5.13 -2.78 -5.40
C PHE A 437 4.36 -3.90 -4.72
N ASP A 438 3.14 -4.13 -5.16
CA ASP A 438 2.31 -5.25 -4.73
C ASP A 438 2.64 -6.49 -5.56
N PRO A 439 3.08 -7.60 -4.95
CA PRO A 439 3.34 -8.86 -5.65
C PRO A 439 2.06 -9.63 -5.96
N TYR A 440 0.92 -9.24 -5.42
CA TYR A 440 -0.35 -9.94 -5.46
C TYR A 440 -1.34 -9.27 -6.41
N PHE A 441 -1.65 -9.93 -7.51
CA PHE A 441 -2.73 -9.55 -8.40
C PHE A 441 -4.07 -9.95 -7.79
N SER A 442 -4.80 -9.01 -7.25
CA SER A 442 -6.02 -9.29 -6.52
C SER A 442 -7.28 -9.15 -7.39
N LEU A 443 -8.20 -10.11 -7.26
CA LEU A 443 -9.46 -10.15 -7.97
C LEU A 443 -10.63 -9.75 -7.07
N ASN A 444 -11.53 -8.93 -7.63
CA ASN A 444 -12.86 -8.73 -7.08
C ASN A 444 -13.72 -9.99 -7.29
N PRO A 445 -14.86 -10.14 -6.58
CA PRO A 445 -15.76 -11.28 -6.77
C PRO A 445 -16.32 -11.42 -8.19
N ASP A 446 -16.36 -10.34 -8.98
CA ASP A 446 -16.75 -10.35 -10.38
C ASP A 446 -15.59 -10.67 -11.35
N GLY A 447 -14.39 -10.93 -10.82
CA GLY A 447 -13.19 -11.24 -11.59
C GLY A 447 -12.45 -10.03 -12.13
N SER A 448 -12.91 -8.81 -11.90
CA SER A 448 -12.16 -7.60 -12.24
C SER A 448 -10.92 -7.43 -11.35
N CYS A 449 -9.88 -6.77 -11.88
CA CYS A 449 -8.69 -6.45 -11.12
C CYS A 449 -9.00 -5.35 -10.08
N ASN A 450 -8.91 -5.66 -8.78
CA ASN A 450 -9.22 -4.69 -7.72
C ASN A 450 -8.34 -3.45 -7.79
N ALA A 451 -7.06 -3.59 -8.13
CA ALA A 451 -6.15 -2.45 -8.24
C ALA A 451 -6.53 -1.41 -9.32
N ILE A 452 -7.37 -1.80 -10.28
CA ILE A 452 -7.86 -0.92 -11.37
C ILE A 452 -9.34 -0.59 -11.18
N ALA A 453 -10.15 -1.60 -10.83
CA ALA A 453 -11.61 -1.45 -10.78
C ALA A 453 -12.13 -0.94 -9.42
N GLY A 454 -11.31 -1.01 -8.37
CA GLY A 454 -11.73 -0.64 -7.01
C GLY A 454 -12.90 -1.45 -6.46
N THR A 455 -13.46 -0.99 -5.35
CA THR A 455 -14.68 -1.52 -4.74
C THR A 455 -15.86 -0.61 -5.05
N ARG A 456 -16.90 -1.15 -5.73
CA ARG A 456 -18.10 -0.38 -6.09
C ARG A 456 -19.02 -0.21 -4.88
N PRO A 457 -19.67 0.98 -4.70
CA PRO A 457 -20.69 1.15 -3.67
C PRO A 457 -21.92 0.27 -3.92
N ASP A 458 -22.78 0.13 -2.90
CA ASP A 458 -24.12 -0.47 -3.04
C ASP A 458 -25.13 0.56 -3.53
N ILE A 459 -24.89 1.84 -3.18
CA ILE A 459 -25.68 2.98 -3.61
C ILE A 459 -24.72 4.04 -4.15
N GLU A 460 -24.80 4.30 -5.44
CA GLU A 460 -24.02 5.38 -6.06
C GLU A 460 -24.54 6.76 -5.61
N THR A 461 -23.62 7.72 -5.46
CA THR A 461 -23.97 9.12 -5.15
C THR A 461 -24.95 9.66 -6.18
N LYS A 462 -26.09 10.16 -5.73
CA LYS A 462 -27.11 10.74 -6.61
C LYS A 462 -26.64 12.06 -7.22
N ALA A 463 -27.01 12.30 -8.46
CA ALA A 463 -26.64 13.52 -9.17
C ALA A 463 -27.04 14.79 -8.40
N GLY A 464 -26.06 15.65 -8.12
CA GLY A 464 -26.26 16.92 -7.39
C GLY A 464 -26.34 16.79 -5.86
N MET A 465 -26.06 15.59 -5.33
CA MET A 465 -25.98 15.32 -3.90
C MET A 465 -24.55 14.90 -3.51
N THR A 466 -24.23 14.99 -2.24
CA THR A 466 -23.05 14.34 -1.64
C THR A 466 -23.39 12.88 -1.29
N ALA A 467 -22.36 12.07 -1.00
CA ALA A 467 -22.56 10.71 -0.50
C ALA A 467 -23.36 10.71 0.82
N LEU A 468 -23.06 11.66 1.72
CA LEU A 468 -23.80 11.82 2.97
C LEU A 468 -25.28 12.13 2.74
N GLU A 469 -25.62 13.09 1.86
CA GLU A 469 -27.01 13.41 1.52
C GLU A 469 -27.74 12.22 0.89
N THR A 470 -27.04 11.47 0.00
CA THR A 470 -27.56 10.24 -0.60
C THR A 470 -27.82 9.16 0.46
N CYS A 471 -26.91 9.01 1.43
CA CYS A 471 -27.04 8.07 2.54
C CYS A 471 -28.23 8.44 3.45
N LEU A 472 -28.34 9.69 3.85
CA LEU A 472 -29.47 10.19 4.68
C LEU A 472 -30.82 9.97 3.99
N GLU A 473 -30.90 10.19 2.67
CA GLU A 473 -32.13 9.89 1.90
C GLU A 473 -32.42 8.36 1.82
N ALA A 474 -31.39 7.51 1.89
CA ALA A 474 -31.57 6.06 1.87
C ALA A 474 -31.97 5.49 3.25
N ILE A 475 -31.62 6.19 4.32
CA ILE A 475 -32.02 5.85 5.69
C ILE A 475 -33.50 6.21 5.90
N GLY A 476 -33.99 7.35 5.43
CA GLY A 476 -35.39 7.77 5.44
C GLY A 476 -35.58 9.08 6.17
#